data_7c4a25020a18baf3105fb956d233c89d
#
_entry.id   7c4a25020a18baf3105fb956d233c89d
#
_cell.length_a   1.000
_cell.length_b   1.000
_cell.length_c   1.000
_cell.angle_alpha   90.00
_cell.angle_beta   90.00
_cell.angle_gamma   90.00
#
_symmetry.space_group_name_H-M   'P 1'
#
loop_
_entity.id
_entity.type
_entity.pdbx_description
1 polymer ?
#
loop_
_entity_poly.entity_id
_entity_poly.type
_entity_poly.pdbx_seq_one_letter_code
_entity_poly.pdbx_strand_id
1 'polypeptide(L)'
;MIEAIAIGIAALGAVLLLVLFARIRAVDAELQLKKHRSKEAGLADLLIHAAVVDDGVIVGKNGSFMAGWIYQGDDNASSTEEQREAVSQRINQALSGLGSGWMIHVDAVRRPAPGYSDRGLSSFPDRVSAAIDEERRQLFEGLGTMYEGYFVMTVTWFPPVLAQRRFVELMFDDDSEKQDRKAQTMALIERFRRDVLSIENRLSNAVSLSRLKGRRIQQEDGTWVTHDDFLSWLQYCISGNRHPMLLPSNPMYLDALLGGQELHSGVVHRIGRRFIQVVAIEGFPLESSPGMLSALAEMPVEYRWSSRFIFMDQHESIKHLDKFRKKWRQKIRGFFDQVFNTNTGAIDQDALSMVEDAETAIAVDAR
;
A
#
# COMPACT_ATOMS: atom_id res chain seq x y z
N MET A 1 21.06 -68.32 -30.30
CA MET A 1 20.55 -67.22 -31.18
C MET A 1 19.43 -66.42 -30.51
N ILE A 2 18.40 -67.08 -29.93
CA ILE A 2 17.29 -66.43 -29.26
C ILE A 2 17.72 -65.62 -28.02
N GLU A 3 18.64 -66.15 -27.20
CA GLU A 3 19.15 -65.45 -26.03
C GLU A 3 19.99 -64.19 -26.39
N ALA A 4 20.76 -64.23 -27.45
CA ALA A 4 21.52 -63.07 -27.91
C ALA A 4 20.60 -61.94 -28.41
N ILE A 5 19.48 -62.31 -29.04
CA ILE A 5 18.45 -61.34 -29.48
C ILE A 5 17.72 -60.74 -28.27
N ALA A 6 17.39 -61.53 -27.27
CA ALA A 6 16.75 -61.08 -26.04
C ALA A 6 17.63 -60.12 -25.26
N ILE A 7 18.94 -60.37 -25.12
CA ILE A 7 19.94 -59.50 -24.51
C ILE A 7 20.06 -58.17 -25.30
N GLY A 8 20.07 -58.25 -26.63
CA GLY A 8 20.09 -57.07 -27.49
C GLY A 8 18.88 -56.14 -27.31
N ILE A 9 17.67 -56.74 -27.24
CA ILE A 9 16.43 -55.97 -26.99
C ILE A 9 16.45 -55.35 -25.58
N ALA A 10 16.89 -56.08 -24.57
CA ALA A 10 17.00 -55.60 -23.20
C ALA A 10 18.00 -54.41 -23.09
N ALA A 11 19.17 -54.56 -23.76
CA ALA A 11 20.15 -53.48 -23.82
C ALA A 11 19.64 -52.24 -24.56
N LEU A 12 18.90 -52.41 -25.66
CA LEU A 12 18.29 -51.31 -26.39
C LEU A 12 17.20 -50.60 -25.54
N GLY A 13 16.38 -51.37 -24.81
CA GLY A 13 15.42 -50.84 -23.88
C GLY A 13 16.03 -50.03 -22.72
N ALA A 14 17.15 -50.53 -22.16
CA ALA A 14 17.88 -49.82 -21.11
C ALA A 14 18.46 -48.50 -21.62
N VAL A 15 19.05 -48.46 -22.81
CA VAL A 15 19.57 -47.26 -23.45
C VAL A 15 18.46 -46.24 -23.71
N LEU A 16 17.31 -46.71 -24.19
CA LEU A 16 16.15 -45.85 -24.47
C LEU A 16 15.58 -45.21 -23.18
N LEU A 17 15.50 -45.99 -22.10
CA LEU A 17 15.13 -45.50 -20.77
C LEU A 17 16.10 -44.48 -20.23
N LEU A 18 17.40 -44.69 -20.40
CA LEU A 18 18.43 -43.73 -19.98
C LEU A 18 18.35 -42.43 -20.77
N VAL A 19 18.11 -42.48 -22.06
CA VAL A 19 17.94 -41.30 -22.91
C VAL A 19 16.67 -40.54 -22.52
N LEU A 20 15.55 -41.26 -22.26
CA LEU A 20 14.29 -40.66 -21.83
C LEU A 20 14.46 -39.98 -20.47
N PHE A 21 15.12 -40.63 -19.53
CA PHE A 21 15.38 -40.08 -18.19
C PHE A 21 16.34 -38.86 -18.25
N ALA A 22 17.34 -38.89 -19.11
CA ALA A 22 18.21 -37.72 -19.34
C ALA A 22 17.44 -36.54 -19.96
N ARG A 23 16.53 -36.82 -20.90
CA ARG A 23 15.65 -35.79 -21.47
C ARG A 23 14.69 -35.20 -20.45
N ILE A 24 14.04 -36.03 -19.63
CA ILE A 24 13.16 -35.55 -18.56
C ILE A 24 13.94 -34.65 -17.60
N ARG A 25 15.14 -35.06 -17.17
CA ARG A 25 15.97 -34.22 -16.31
C ARG A 25 16.46 -32.92 -16.97
N ALA A 26 16.73 -32.95 -18.27
CA ALA A 26 17.10 -31.74 -19.01
C ALA A 26 15.92 -30.74 -19.07
N VAL A 27 14.70 -31.23 -19.34
CA VAL A 27 13.47 -30.41 -19.35
C VAL A 27 13.17 -29.87 -17.94
N ASP A 28 13.27 -30.72 -16.90
CA ASP A 28 13.09 -30.27 -15.52
C ASP A 28 14.15 -29.20 -15.13
N ALA A 29 15.39 -29.37 -15.59
CA ALA A 29 16.44 -28.37 -15.33
C ALA A 29 16.20 -27.05 -16.09
N GLU A 30 15.60 -27.08 -17.27
CA GLU A 30 15.18 -25.88 -18.00
C GLU A 30 14.00 -25.19 -17.35
N LEU A 31 13.04 -25.94 -16.80
CA LEU A 31 11.86 -25.42 -16.11
C LEU A 31 12.13 -24.95 -14.69
N GLN A 32 13.34 -25.19 -14.14
CA GLN A 32 13.68 -24.71 -12.81
C GLN A 32 13.80 -23.19 -12.79
N LEU A 33 12.87 -22.50 -12.12
CA LEU A 33 12.85 -21.05 -11.91
C LEU A 33 14.18 -20.47 -11.40
N LYS A 34 14.94 -21.25 -10.60
CA LYS A 34 16.29 -20.84 -10.11
C LYS A 34 17.29 -20.54 -11.23
N LYS A 35 17.17 -21.22 -12.38
CA LYS A 35 18.10 -21.05 -13.51
C LYS A 35 17.82 -19.78 -14.32
N HIS A 36 16.59 -19.32 -14.28
CA HIS A 36 16.11 -18.12 -14.99
C HIS A 36 15.99 -16.90 -14.09
N ARG A 37 16.28 -17.03 -12.81
CA ARG A 37 16.25 -15.92 -11.87
C ARG A 37 17.42 -14.97 -12.16
N SER A 38 17.09 -13.72 -12.43
CA SER A 38 18.10 -12.66 -12.50
C SER A 38 18.85 -12.57 -11.16
N LYS A 39 20.16 -12.33 -11.20
CA LYS A 39 20.98 -12.03 -10.02
C LYS A 39 20.79 -10.59 -9.54
N GLU A 40 20.23 -9.73 -10.39
CA GLU A 40 19.94 -8.35 -10.06
C GLU A 40 18.57 -8.27 -9.36
N ALA A 41 18.52 -7.47 -8.31
CA ALA A 41 17.27 -7.24 -7.58
C ALA A 41 16.27 -6.51 -8.50
N GLY A 42 15.10 -7.12 -8.68
CA GLY A 42 13.99 -6.55 -9.44
C GLY A 42 12.99 -5.81 -8.53
N LEU A 43 11.94 -5.27 -9.14
CA LEU A 43 10.86 -4.60 -8.42
C LEU A 43 10.22 -5.52 -7.35
N ALA A 44 10.01 -6.81 -7.67
CA ALA A 44 9.44 -7.79 -6.75
C ALA A 44 10.25 -7.96 -5.45
N ASP A 45 11.57 -7.84 -5.53
CA ASP A 45 12.45 -7.98 -4.35
C ASP A 45 12.32 -6.80 -3.38
N LEU A 46 11.87 -5.64 -3.86
CA LEU A 46 11.63 -4.44 -3.05
C LEU A 46 10.25 -4.46 -2.37
N LEU A 47 9.33 -5.32 -2.82
CA LEU A 47 7.97 -5.38 -2.31
C LEU A 47 7.86 -6.33 -1.12
N ILE A 48 7.13 -5.86 -0.10
CA ILE A 48 6.91 -6.62 1.14
C ILE A 48 5.64 -7.48 1.11
N HIS A 49 4.81 -7.36 0.08
CA HIS A 49 3.51 -8.03 0.00
C HIS A 49 3.70 -9.53 -0.29
N ALA A 50 3.15 -10.39 0.56
CA ALA A 50 3.34 -11.83 0.46
C ALA A 50 2.08 -12.56 -0.06
N ALA A 51 0.94 -12.41 0.61
CA ALA A 51 -0.27 -13.15 0.27
C ALA A 51 -1.56 -12.42 0.68
N VAL A 52 -2.66 -12.71 -0.01
CA VAL A 52 -4.01 -12.45 0.48
C VAL A 52 -4.41 -13.62 1.38
N VAL A 53 -4.72 -13.35 2.65
CA VAL A 53 -5.02 -14.40 3.65
C VAL A 53 -6.49 -14.44 4.04
N ASP A 54 -7.22 -13.37 3.80
CA ASP A 54 -8.66 -13.24 3.98
C ASP A 54 -9.19 -12.15 3.05
N ASP A 55 -10.50 -12.01 2.92
CA ASP A 55 -11.14 -11.02 2.04
C ASP A 55 -10.73 -9.59 2.43
N GLY A 56 -9.92 -8.96 1.59
CA GLY A 56 -9.34 -7.65 1.82
C GLY A 56 -8.30 -7.59 2.93
N VAL A 57 -7.65 -8.70 3.28
CA VAL A 57 -6.52 -8.76 4.22
C VAL A 57 -5.28 -9.28 3.52
N ILE A 58 -4.23 -8.47 3.49
CA ILE A 58 -2.93 -8.81 2.91
C ILE A 58 -1.91 -8.97 4.01
N VAL A 59 -1.06 -9.98 3.87
CA VAL A 59 0.08 -10.22 4.75
C VAL A 59 1.36 -9.83 4.05
N GLY A 60 2.27 -9.20 4.81
CA GLY A 60 3.61 -8.86 4.37
C GLY A 60 4.63 -9.96 4.69
N LYS A 61 5.72 -10.03 3.92
CA LYS A 61 6.90 -10.90 4.17
C LYS A 61 7.52 -10.67 5.56
N ASN A 62 7.32 -9.48 6.11
CA ASN A 62 7.75 -9.10 7.45
C ASN A 62 6.72 -9.46 8.54
N GLY A 63 5.70 -10.22 8.21
CA GLY A 63 4.63 -10.63 9.14
C GLY A 63 3.61 -9.54 9.48
N SER A 64 3.62 -8.40 8.77
CA SER A 64 2.60 -7.36 8.93
C SER A 64 1.28 -7.76 8.27
N PHE A 65 0.18 -7.22 8.78
CA PHE A 65 -1.16 -7.36 8.20
C PHE A 65 -1.64 -6.01 7.71
N MET A 66 -2.28 -5.99 6.54
CA MET A 66 -2.79 -4.78 5.91
C MET A 66 -4.25 -4.93 5.51
N ALA A 67 -4.99 -3.82 5.62
CA ALA A 67 -6.36 -3.68 5.16
C ALA A 67 -6.62 -2.24 4.72
N GLY A 68 -7.63 -2.00 3.87
CA GLY A 68 -7.84 -0.66 3.35
C GLY A 68 -9.28 -0.35 2.98
N TRP A 69 -9.57 0.94 2.82
CA TRP A 69 -10.86 1.51 2.44
C TRP A 69 -10.67 2.66 1.46
N ILE A 70 -11.57 2.78 0.52
CA ILE A 70 -11.87 4.07 -0.09
C ILE A 70 -12.75 4.81 0.91
N TYR A 71 -12.44 6.09 1.17
CA TYR A 71 -13.23 6.89 2.08
C TYR A 71 -13.64 8.21 1.45
N GLN A 72 -14.74 8.74 1.94
CA GLN A 72 -15.25 10.05 1.56
C GLN A 72 -15.72 10.76 2.83
N GLY A 73 -15.19 11.95 3.06
CA GLY A 73 -15.68 12.86 4.08
C GLY A 73 -16.82 13.72 3.55
N ASP A 74 -17.45 14.45 4.46
CA ASP A 74 -18.41 15.47 4.09
C ASP A 74 -17.70 16.64 3.39
N ASP A 75 -18.45 17.41 2.62
CA ASP A 75 -17.95 18.64 2.02
C ASP A 75 -17.70 19.70 3.11
N ASN A 76 -16.43 19.93 3.39
CA ASN A 76 -16.01 20.90 4.40
C ASN A 76 -15.92 22.34 3.89
N ALA A 77 -16.18 22.60 2.59
CA ALA A 77 -16.08 23.93 2.01
C ALA A 77 -17.10 24.92 2.61
N SER A 78 -18.29 24.42 2.94
CA SER A 78 -19.39 25.18 3.56
C SER A 78 -19.52 24.95 5.07
N SER A 79 -18.65 24.12 5.67
CA SER A 79 -18.73 23.80 7.10
C SER A 79 -18.17 24.90 7.98
N THR A 80 -18.79 25.12 9.15
CA THR A 80 -18.25 26.01 10.18
C THR A 80 -16.99 25.41 10.81
N GLU A 81 -16.23 26.22 11.53
CA GLU A 81 -15.03 25.77 12.25
C GLU A 81 -15.38 24.71 13.30
N GLU A 82 -16.48 24.91 14.05
CA GLU A 82 -16.94 23.96 15.06
C GLU A 82 -17.33 22.61 14.45
N GLN A 83 -17.93 22.61 13.25
CA GLN A 83 -18.27 21.38 12.54
C GLN A 83 -17.00 20.62 12.11
N ARG A 84 -16.00 21.33 11.57
CA ARG A 84 -14.71 20.74 11.19
C ARG A 84 -13.97 20.17 12.39
N GLU A 85 -13.98 20.91 13.52
CA GLU A 85 -13.39 20.45 14.77
C GLU A 85 -14.11 19.21 15.31
N ALA A 86 -15.44 19.18 15.28
CA ALA A 86 -16.22 18.02 15.71
C ALA A 86 -15.90 16.76 14.88
N VAL A 87 -15.71 16.89 13.56
CA VAL A 87 -15.28 15.78 12.69
C VAL A 87 -13.87 15.33 13.06
N SER A 88 -12.96 16.28 13.26
CA SER A 88 -11.56 16.01 13.67
C SER A 88 -11.52 15.26 15.00
N GLN A 89 -12.30 15.67 16.00
CA GLN A 89 -12.40 15.00 17.30
C GLN A 89 -12.93 13.58 17.18
N ARG A 90 -13.97 13.34 16.34
CA ARG A 90 -14.51 11.99 16.09
C ARG A 90 -13.47 11.07 15.46
N ILE A 91 -12.71 11.57 14.48
CA ILE A 91 -11.63 10.82 13.85
C ILE A 91 -10.53 10.50 14.89
N ASN A 92 -10.11 11.49 15.66
CA ASN A 92 -9.12 11.30 16.71
C ASN A 92 -9.59 10.26 17.74
N GLN A 93 -10.83 10.35 18.22
CA GLN A 93 -11.42 9.39 19.15
C GLN A 93 -11.50 7.97 18.54
N ALA A 94 -11.81 7.86 17.25
CA ALA A 94 -11.85 6.56 16.57
C ALA A 94 -10.46 5.87 16.51
N LEU A 95 -9.41 6.67 16.37
CA LEU A 95 -8.03 6.21 16.21
C LEU A 95 -7.23 6.13 17.53
N SER A 96 -7.68 6.82 18.59
CA SER A 96 -6.96 6.90 19.88
C SER A 96 -6.72 5.54 20.57
N GLY A 97 -7.48 4.51 20.21
CA GLY A 97 -7.26 3.14 20.68
C GLY A 97 -6.15 2.37 19.98
N LEU A 98 -5.50 2.97 18.98
CA LEU A 98 -4.37 2.35 18.27
C LEU A 98 -3.08 2.69 19.01
N GLY A 99 -2.33 1.65 19.39
CA GLY A 99 -1.04 1.79 20.08
C GLY A 99 0.13 1.32 19.20
N SER A 100 1.24 1.01 19.85
CA SER A 100 2.45 0.53 19.18
C SER A 100 2.18 -0.67 18.27
N GLY A 101 2.81 -0.66 17.11
CA GLY A 101 2.63 -1.65 16.05
C GLY A 101 1.56 -1.31 15.02
N TRP A 102 0.78 -0.24 15.21
CA TRP A 102 -0.17 0.24 14.22
C TRP A 102 0.40 1.37 13.38
N MET A 103 0.04 1.38 12.12
CA MET A 103 0.39 2.44 11.16
C MET A 103 -0.78 2.64 10.20
N ILE A 104 -1.05 3.89 9.87
CA ILE A 104 -2.05 4.26 8.87
C ILE A 104 -1.38 5.06 7.75
N HIS A 105 -1.72 4.74 6.51
CA HIS A 105 -1.48 5.61 5.37
C HIS A 105 -2.81 6.21 4.92
N VAL A 106 -2.80 7.51 4.70
CA VAL A 106 -3.91 8.28 4.15
C VAL A 106 -3.43 8.85 2.84
N ASP A 107 -4.07 8.42 1.77
CA ASP A 107 -3.71 8.78 0.41
C ASP A 107 -4.79 9.61 -0.24
N ALA A 108 -4.40 10.72 -0.85
CA ALA A 108 -5.22 11.52 -1.74
C ALA A 108 -4.70 11.38 -3.17
N VAL A 109 -5.52 10.88 -4.05
CA VAL A 109 -5.19 10.69 -5.46
C VAL A 109 -5.83 11.79 -6.27
N ARG A 110 -5.03 12.43 -7.12
CA ARG A 110 -5.49 13.35 -8.16
C ARG A 110 -5.10 12.79 -9.51
N ARG A 111 -6.07 12.63 -10.39
CA ARG A 111 -5.85 12.08 -11.72
C ARG A 111 -6.71 12.80 -12.75
N PRO A 112 -6.34 12.75 -14.04
CA PRO A 112 -7.21 13.24 -15.10
C PRO A 112 -8.58 12.56 -15.03
N ALA A 113 -9.63 13.35 -15.04
CA ALA A 113 -11.00 12.86 -15.12
C ALA A 113 -11.24 12.24 -16.50
N PRO A 114 -12.15 11.26 -16.62
CA PRO A 114 -12.58 10.78 -17.91
C PRO A 114 -13.08 11.93 -18.78
N GLY A 115 -12.67 11.97 -20.05
CA GLY A 115 -13.19 12.92 -21.00
C GLY A 115 -14.70 12.76 -21.24
N TYR A 116 -15.27 13.67 -21.99
CA TYR A 116 -16.66 13.53 -22.42
C TYR A 116 -16.84 12.24 -23.25
N SER A 117 -18.00 11.60 -23.15
CA SER A 117 -18.31 10.36 -23.86
C SER A 117 -18.09 10.49 -25.35
N ASP A 118 -17.55 9.44 -25.99
CA ASP A 118 -17.32 9.44 -27.43
C ASP A 118 -18.65 9.52 -28.19
N ARG A 119 -18.69 10.27 -29.29
CA ARG A 119 -19.90 10.45 -30.12
C ARG A 119 -20.50 9.14 -30.57
N GLY A 120 -19.66 8.14 -30.86
CA GLY A 120 -20.09 6.81 -31.28
C GLY A 120 -20.79 5.99 -30.22
N LEU A 121 -20.66 6.36 -28.93
CA LEU A 121 -21.27 5.69 -27.79
C LEU A 121 -22.57 6.34 -27.33
N SER A 122 -22.94 7.48 -27.89
CA SER A 122 -24.14 8.24 -27.55
C SER A 122 -25.23 8.03 -28.60
N SER A 123 -26.47 7.81 -28.16
CA SER A 123 -27.64 7.69 -29.00
C SER A 123 -28.75 8.58 -28.48
N PHE A 124 -29.31 9.43 -29.33
CA PHE A 124 -30.35 10.40 -28.95
C PHE A 124 -31.62 10.17 -29.73
N PRO A 125 -32.80 10.30 -29.09
CA PRO A 125 -34.11 10.08 -29.72
C PRO A 125 -34.46 11.17 -30.73
N ASP A 126 -33.88 12.37 -30.61
CA ASP A 126 -34.21 13.54 -31.41
C ASP A 126 -32.99 14.45 -31.65
N ARG A 127 -33.11 15.36 -32.63
CA ARG A 127 -32.05 16.30 -33.01
C ARG A 127 -31.75 17.37 -31.96
N VAL A 128 -32.74 17.73 -31.13
CA VAL A 128 -32.55 18.76 -30.11
C VAL A 128 -31.69 18.20 -28.98
N SER A 129 -32.00 17.00 -28.51
CA SER A 129 -31.17 16.32 -27.50
C SER A 129 -29.74 16.10 -27.98
N ALA A 130 -29.56 15.72 -29.26
CA ALA A 130 -28.23 15.58 -29.86
C ALA A 130 -27.46 16.92 -29.94
N ALA A 131 -28.16 18.02 -30.27
CA ALA A 131 -27.54 19.34 -30.29
C ALA A 131 -27.13 19.82 -28.89
N ILE A 132 -27.96 19.60 -27.89
CA ILE A 132 -27.63 19.91 -26.48
C ILE A 132 -26.40 19.14 -26.02
N ASP A 133 -26.30 17.85 -26.36
CA ASP A 133 -25.15 17.02 -26.00
C ASP A 133 -23.87 17.52 -26.70
N GLU A 134 -23.96 17.91 -27.97
CA GLU A 134 -22.85 18.46 -28.72
C GLU A 134 -22.33 19.79 -28.13
N GLU A 135 -23.23 20.70 -27.74
CA GLU A 135 -22.86 21.94 -27.05
C GLU A 135 -22.17 21.65 -25.71
N ARG A 136 -22.68 20.68 -24.95
CA ARG A 136 -22.02 20.24 -23.69
C ARG A 136 -20.65 19.65 -23.96
N ARG A 137 -20.50 18.84 -24.99
CA ARG A 137 -19.21 18.28 -25.42
C ARG A 137 -18.19 19.37 -25.69
N GLN A 138 -18.56 20.36 -26.51
CA GLN A 138 -17.70 21.49 -26.85
C GLN A 138 -17.29 22.29 -25.61
N LEU A 139 -18.22 22.47 -24.67
CA LEU A 139 -17.92 23.11 -23.38
C LEU A 139 -16.88 22.32 -22.59
N PHE A 140 -17.05 21.00 -22.46
CA PHE A 140 -16.12 20.15 -21.70
C PHE A 140 -14.75 20.05 -22.39
N GLU A 141 -14.70 19.93 -23.72
CA GLU A 141 -13.45 19.93 -24.49
C GLU A 141 -12.72 21.28 -24.37
N GLY A 142 -13.48 22.39 -24.30
CA GLY A 142 -12.93 23.74 -24.11
C GLY A 142 -12.35 24.00 -22.71
N LEU A 143 -12.77 23.25 -21.68
CA LEU A 143 -12.23 23.36 -20.32
C LEU A 143 -10.84 22.73 -20.17
N GLY A 144 -10.39 21.94 -21.17
CA GLY A 144 -9.13 21.22 -21.10
C GLY A 144 -9.14 20.01 -20.18
N THR A 145 -8.00 19.66 -19.62
CA THR A 145 -7.88 18.49 -18.74
C THR A 145 -8.48 18.78 -17.36
N MET A 146 -9.61 18.17 -17.10
CA MET A 146 -10.22 18.15 -15.76
C MET A 146 -9.58 17.06 -14.90
N TYR A 147 -9.60 17.27 -13.58
CA TYR A 147 -9.05 16.31 -12.63
C TYR A 147 -10.13 15.85 -11.66
N GLU A 148 -10.08 14.57 -11.32
CA GLU A 148 -10.90 13.98 -10.25
C GLU A 148 -10.01 13.48 -9.13
N GLY A 149 -10.57 13.44 -7.93
CA GLY A 149 -9.87 12.94 -6.75
C GLY A 149 -10.64 11.83 -6.04
N TYR A 150 -9.92 10.95 -5.40
CA TYR A 150 -10.47 10.00 -4.43
C TYR A 150 -9.47 9.76 -3.31
N PHE A 151 -9.96 9.27 -2.19
CA PHE A 151 -9.17 9.10 -0.98
C PHE A 151 -9.14 7.64 -0.58
N VAL A 152 -7.97 7.17 -0.19
CA VAL A 152 -7.77 5.80 0.30
C VAL A 152 -7.08 5.85 1.64
N MET A 153 -7.54 5.02 2.57
CA MET A 153 -6.89 4.80 3.84
C MET A 153 -6.51 3.33 3.95
N THR A 154 -5.26 3.06 4.34
CA THR A 154 -4.78 1.72 4.62
C THR A 154 -4.24 1.65 6.03
N VAL A 155 -4.64 0.62 6.77
CA VAL A 155 -4.07 0.31 8.07
C VAL A 155 -3.11 -0.86 7.96
N THR A 156 -2.01 -0.77 8.68
CA THR A 156 -1.01 -1.84 8.79
C THR A 156 -0.78 -2.13 10.26
N TRP A 157 -0.81 -3.40 10.61
CA TRP A 157 -0.51 -3.87 11.95
C TRP A 157 0.71 -4.77 11.95
N PHE A 158 1.64 -4.49 12.83
CA PHE A 158 2.81 -5.31 13.12
C PHE A 158 2.55 -6.07 14.42
N PRO A 159 2.31 -7.38 14.38
CA PRO A 159 2.15 -8.16 15.61
C PRO A 159 3.42 -8.08 16.46
N PRO A 160 3.33 -8.35 17.78
CA PRO A 160 4.49 -8.41 18.66
C PRO A 160 5.57 -9.34 18.10
N VAL A 161 6.86 -8.99 18.28
CA VAL A 161 8.02 -9.63 17.63
C VAL A 161 8.03 -11.16 17.74
N LEU A 162 7.62 -11.72 18.86
CA LEU A 162 7.55 -13.18 19.06
C LEU A 162 6.48 -13.84 18.16
N ALA A 163 5.32 -13.21 18.03
CA ALA A 163 4.25 -13.68 17.13
C ALA A 163 4.63 -13.50 15.66
N GLN A 164 5.29 -12.40 15.33
CA GLN A 164 5.78 -12.09 13.99
C GLN A 164 6.80 -13.11 13.49
N ARG A 165 7.80 -13.46 14.29
CA ARG A 165 8.81 -14.46 13.93
C ARG A 165 8.18 -15.82 13.65
N ARG A 166 7.31 -16.29 14.53
CA ARG A 166 6.59 -17.56 14.34
C ARG A 166 5.71 -17.57 13.10
N PHE A 167 5.07 -16.44 12.78
CA PHE A 167 4.25 -16.31 11.58
C PHE A 167 5.10 -16.38 10.30
N VAL A 168 6.24 -15.67 10.25
CA VAL A 168 7.15 -15.68 9.12
C VAL A 168 7.76 -17.07 8.90
N GLU A 169 8.22 -17.73 9.96
CA GLU A 169 8.72 -19.09 9.91
C GLU A 169 7.69 -20.06 9.32
N LEU A 170 6.41 -19.93 9.70
CA LEU A 170 5.34 -20.78 9.19
C LEU A 170 5.06 -20.57 7.69
N MET A 171 5.27 -19.37 7.17
CA MET A 171 5.08 -19.09 5.75
C MET A 171 6.15 -19.71 4.87
N PHE A 172 7.34 -19.98 5.42
CA PHE A 172 8.50 -20.42 4.65
C PHE A 172 8.97 -21.84 5.00
N ASP A 173 8.42 -22.47 6.05
CA ASP A 173 8.87 -23.78 6.54
C ASP A 173 7.81 -24.86 6.31
N ASP A 174 8.22 -26.00 5.74
CA ASP A 174 7.32 -27.04 5.23
C ASP A 174 7.15 -28.24 6.20
N ASP A 175 7.77 -28.24 7.42
CA ASP A 175 7.82 -29.44 8.27
C ASP A 175 7.06 -29.39 9.60
N SER A 176 6.32 -30.44 9.77
CA SER A 176 5.79 -31.29 10.87
C SER A 176 5.25 -30.79 12.22
N GLU A 177 5.40 -29.55 12.65
CA GLU A 177 4.68 -28.99 13.82
C GLU A 177 3.45 -28.14 13.44
N LYS A 178 2.73 -28.56 12.41
CA LYS A 178 1.81 -27.72 11.64
C LYS A 178 0.53 -27.30 12.38
N GLN A 179 0.02 -28.06 13.34
CA GLN A 179 -1.33 -27.85 13.84
C GLN A 179 -1.43 -26.69 14.83
N ASP A 180 -0.52 -26.59 15.76
CA ASP A 180 -0.50 -25.51 16.77
C ASP A 180 -0.08 -24.16 16.15
N ARG A 181 0.85 -24.18 15.21
CA ARG A 181 1.30 -22.98 14.49
C ARG A 181 0.19 -22.43 13.59
N LYS A 182 -0.56 -23.32 12.89
CA LYS A 182 -1.70 -22.91 12.07
C LYS A 182 -2.79 -22.25 12.91
N ALA A 183 -3.10 -22.80 14.07
CA ALA A 183 -4.07 -22.23 15.01
C ALA A 183 -3.63 -20.83 15.50
N GLN A 184 -2.35 -20.63 15.83
CA GLN A 184 -1.81 -19.33 16.22
C GLN A 184 -1.88 -18.30 15.08
N THR A 185 -1.57 -18.70 13.85
CA THR A 185 -1.68 -17.85 12.66
C THR A 185 -3.12 -17.41 12.42
N MET A 186 -4.06 -18.36 12.48
CA MET A 186 -5.49 -18.05 12.36
C MET A 186 -5.97 -17.11 13.47
N ALA A 187 -5.48 -17.26 14.68
CA ALA A 187 -5.80 -16.36 15.79
C ALA A 187 -5.30 -14.91 15.54
N LEU A 188 -4.13 -14.74 14.92
CA LEU A 188 -3.62 -13.42 14.54
C LEU A 188 -4.45 -12.77 13.45
N ILE A 189 -4.83 -13.53 12.41
CA ILE A 189 -5.71 -13.07 11.33
C ILE A 189 -7.06 -12.63 11.92
N GLU A 190 -7.66 -13.47 12.76
CA GLU A 190 -8.96 -13.18 13.38
C GLU A 190 -8.90 -11.99 14.34
N ARG A 191 -7.79 -11.82 15.07
CA ARG A 191 -7.56 -10.63 15.88
C ARG A 191 -7.50 -9.38 15.01
N PHE A 192 -6.67 -9.39 13.97
CA PHE A 192 -6.55 -8.26 13.05
C PHE A 192 -7.89 -7.91 12.41
N ARG A 193 -8.65 -8.93 11.97
CA ARG A 193 -9.98 -8.74 11.38
C ARG A 193 -10.95 -8.05 12.35
N ARG A 194 -10.98 -8.46 13.62
CA ARG A 194 -11.82 -7.83 14.66
C ARG A 194 -11.40 -6.37 14.90
N ASP A 195 -10.10 -6.12 14.98
CA ASP A 195 -9.57 -4.78 15.21
C ASP A 195 -9.91 -3.87 14.02
N VAL A 196 -9.77 -4.36 12.79
CA VAL A 196 -10.15 -3.64 11.57
C VAL A 196 -11.65 -3.33 11.53
N LEU A 197 -12.53 -4.28 11.86
CA LEU A 197 -13.97 -4.02 11.97
C LEU A 197 -14.28 -2.99 13.06
N SER A 198 -13.57 -3.00 14.16
CA SER A 198 -13.72 -2.01 15.21
C SER A 198 -13.31 -0.60 14.76
N ILE A 199 -12.20 -0.49 14.00
CA ILE A 199 -11.77 0.78 13.39
C ILE A 199 -12.83 1.29 12.41
N GLU A 200 -13.29 0.42 11.51
CA GLU A 200 -14.32 0.73 10.52
C GLU A 200 -15.60 1.26 11.16
N ASN A 201 -16.11 0.57 12.18
CA ASN A 201 -17.32 0.97 12.90
C ASN A 201 -17.18 2.32 13.62
N ARG A 202 -16.01 2.63 14.16
CA ARG A 202 -15.76 3.93 14.81
C ARG A 202 -15.60 5.05 13.79
N LEU A 203 -14.85 4.83 12.72
CA LEU A 203 -14.63 5.83 11.68
C LEU A 203 -15.87 6.13 10.84
N SER A 204 -16.80 5.17 10.69
CA SER A 204 -18.05 5.36 9.94
C SER A 204 -18.96 6.42 10.56
N ASN A 205 -18.71 6.85 11.79
CA ASN A 205 -19.40 7.98 12.41
C ASN A 205 -18.86 9.36 11.94
N ALA A 206 -17.72 9.38 11.27
CA ALA A 206 -17.06 10.61 10.81
C ALA A 206 -16.90 10.67 9.30
N VAL A 207 -16.74 9.53 8.63
CA VAL A 207 -16.51 9.43 7.19
C VAL A 207 -17.21 8.21 6.61
N SER A 208 -17.62 8.29 5.34
CA SER A 208 -18.15 7.14 4.62
C SER A 208 -16.99 6.23 4.19
N LEU A 209 -17.07 4.94 4.48
CA LEU A 209 -16.03 3.95 4.21
C LEU A 209 -16.54 2.84 3.29
N SER A 210 -15.74 2.50 2.29
CA SER A 210 -15.95 1.34 1.43
C SER A 210 -14.73 0.43 1.47
N ARG A 211 -14.90 -0.77 2.03
CA ARG A 211 -13.80 -1.74 2.19
C ARG A 211 -13.22 -2.15 0.85
N LEU A 212 -11.89 -2.11 0.73
CA LEU A 212 -11.16 -2.69 -0.39
C LEU A 212 -11.06 -4.20 -0.18
N LYS A 213 -11.75 -4.97 -1.03
CA LYS A 213 -11.85 -6.44 -0.92
C LYS A 213 -12.09 -7.09 -2.27
N GLY A 214 -12.10 -8.42 -2.30
CA GLY A 214 -12.42 -9.20 -3.47
C GLY A 214 -13.89 -9.08 -3.88
N ARG A 215 -14.15 -8.90 -5.18
CA ARG A 215 -15.47 -8.91 -5.79
C ARG A 215 -15.56 -10.04 -6.81
N ARG A 216 -16.51 -10.95 -6.64
CA ARG A 216 -16.77 -12.02 -7.60
C ARG A 216 -17.54 -11.45 -8.79
N ILE A 217 -17.02 -11.68 -9.97
CA ILE A 217 -17.59 -11.21 -11.24
C ILE A 217 -17.74 -12.43 -12.15
N GLN A 218 -18.89 -12.55 -12.79
CA GLN A 218 -19.10 -13.57 -13.82
C GLN A 218 -18.61 -13.03 -15.16
N GLN A 219 -17.72 -13.75 -15.81
CA GLN A 219 -17.25 -13.44 -17.17
C GLN A 219 -18.29 -13.85 -18.22
N GLU A 220 -18.11 -13.37 -19.45
CA GLU A 220 -19.02 -13.68 -20.56
C GLU A 220 -19.10 -15.18 -20.88
N ASP A 221 -18.04 -15.93 -20.59
CA ASP A 221 -17.99 -17.41 -20.74
C ASP A 221 -18.69 -18.19 -19.61
N GLY A 222 -19.28 -17.46 -18.64
CA GLY A 222 -19.94 -18.03 -17.46
C GLY A 222 -19.02 -18.40 -16.31
N THR A 223 -17.70 -18.26 -16.44
CA THR A 223 -16.74 -18.50 -15.36
C THR A 223 -16.78 -17.39 -14.32
N TRP A 224 -16.54 -17.77 -13.05
CA TRP A 224 -16.45 -16.81 -11.95
C TRP A 224 -15.00 -16.48 -11.65
N VAL A 225 -14.67 -15.19 -11.67
CA VAL A 225 -13.36 -14.66 -11.27
C VAL A 225 -13.52 -13.71 -10.09
N THR A 226 -12.47 -13.56 -9.29
CA THR A 226 -12.45 -12.60 -8.21
C THR A 226 -11.51 -11.45 -8.59
N HIS A 227 -12.06 -10.26 -8.75
CA HIS A 227 -11.30 -9.03 -8.85
C HIS A 227 -11.05 -8.50 -7.43
N ASP A 228 -9.81 -8.24 -7.09
CA ASP A 228 -9.45 -7.71 -5.78
C ASP A 228 -9.13 -6.20 -5.87
N ASP A 229 -9.98 -5.39 -5.22
CA ASP A 229 -9.86 -3.94 -5.21
C ASP A 229 -8.62 -3.49 -4.43
N PHE A 230 -8.22 -4.25 -3.40
CA PHE A 230 -7.03 -3.90 -2.62
C PHE A 230 -5.74 -4.18 -3.40
N LEU A 231 -5.67 -5.29 -4.12
CA LEU A 231 -4.56 -5.55 -5.05
C LEU A 231 -4.50 -4.50 -6.15
N SER A 232 -5.65 -4.09 -6.70
CA SER A 232 -5.73 -3.04 -7.71
C SER A 232 -5.21 -1.69 -7.18
N TRP A 233 -5.51 -1.38 -5.93
CA TRP A 233 -4.97 -0.21 -5.23
C TRP A 233 -3.46 -0.30 -5.05
N LEU A 234 -2.93 -1.43 -4.56
CA LEU A 234 -1.50 -1.62 -4.38
C LEU A 234 -0.74 -1.55 -5.71
N GLN A 235 -1.29 -2.14 -6.77
CA GLN A 235 -0.73 -2.05 -8.11
C GLN A 235 -0.63 -0.59 -8.59
N TYR A 236 -1.67 0.20 -8.33
CA TYR A 236 -1.64 1.64 -8.62
C TYR A 236 -0.57 2.35 -7.80
N CYS A 237 -0.45 2.06 -6.50
CA CYS A 237 0.57 2.65 -5.64
C CYS A 237 2.00 2.38 -6.12
N ILE A 238 2.24 1.19 -6.68
CA ILE A 238 3.56 0.74 -7.12
C ILE A 238 3.89 1.26 -8.51
N SER A 239 2.96 1.13 -9.46
CA SER A 239 3.25 1.36 -10.88
C SER A 239 2.56 2.60 -11.48
N GLY A 240 1.63 3.22 -10.75
CA GLY A 240 0.75 4.26 -11.28
C GLY A 240 -0.30 3.75 -12.27
N ASN A 241 -0.34 2.43 -12.55
CA ASN A 241 -1.32 1.85 -13.46
C ASN A 241 -2.55 1.38 -12.68
N ARG A 242 -3.72 1.83 -13.14
CA ARG A 242 -4.99 1.38 -12.58
C ARG A 242 -5.65 0.38 -13.51
N HIS A 243 -5.72 -0.85 -13.08
CA HIS A 243 -6.47 -1.91 -13.74
C HIS A 243 -7.02 -2.88 -12.70
N PRO A 244 -8.12 -3.54 -12.98
CA PRO A 244 -8.66 -4.57 -12.12
C PRO A 244 -7.67 -5.73 -11.99
N MET A 245 -7.27 -6.06 -10.76
CA MET A 245 -6.38 -7.17 -10.49
C MET A 245 -7.19 -8.42 -10.17
N LEU A 246 -6.89 -9.52 -10.87
CA LEU A 246 -7.46 -10.82 -10.58
C LEU A 246 -6.73 -11.46 -9.41
N LEU A 247 -7.49 -11.97 -8.45
CA LEU A 247 -6.93 -12.79 -7.39
C LEU A 247 -6.53 -14.15 -8.01
N PRO A 248 -5.25 -14.56 -7.92
CA PRO A 248 -4.80 -15.82 -8.46
C PRO A 248 -5.53 -17.00 -7.83
N SER A 249 -5.96 -17.96 -8.65
CA SER A 249 -6.58 -19.21 -8.19
C SER A 249 -5.58 -20.15 -7.50
N ASN A 250 -4.30 -20.07 -7.91
CA ASN A 250 -3.22 -20.83 -7.30
C ASN A 250 -2.46 -19.96 -6.32
N PRO A 251 -1.98 -20.51 -5.19
CA PRO A 251 -1.13 -19.78 -4.26
C PRO A 251 0.13 -19.26 -4.96
N MET A 252 0.32 -17.95 -4.95
CA MET A 252 1.54 -17.32 -5.43
C MET A 252 1.87 -16.11 -4.56
N TYR A 253 3.15 -15.75 -4.51
CA TYR A 253 3.56 -14.56 -3.81
C TYR A 253 3.09 -13.30 -4.54
N LEU A 254 2.49 -12.37 -3.79
CA LEU A 254 1.95 -11.13 -4.34
C LEU A 254 3.03 -10.19 -4.87
N ASP A 255 4.24 -10.26 -4.34
CA ASP A 255 5.37 -9.48 -4.86
C ASP A 255 5.68 -9.81 -6.32
N ALA A 256 5.58 -11.08 -6.72
CA ALA A 256 5.77 -11.49 -8.11
C ALA A 256 4.63 -10.96 -9.00
N LEU A 257 3.40 -10.92 -8.49
CA LEU A 257 2.25 -10.39 -9.23
C LEU A 257 2.33 -8.86 -9.37
N LEU A 258 2.55 -8.16 -8.25
CA LEU A 258 2.59 -6.71 -8.20
C LEU A 258 3.90 -6.13 -8.78
N GLY A 259 5.00 -6.87 -8.67
CA GLY A 259 6.33 -6.51 -9.14
C GLY A 259 6.68 -7.02 -10.53
N GLY A 260 5.71 -7.50 -11.31
CA GLY A 260 5.91 -8.06 -12.65
C GLY A 260 6.34 -7.05 -13.72
N GLN A 261 6.51 -5.79 -13.37
CA GLN A 261 6.98 -4.75 -14.28
C GLN A 261 8.45 -4.47 -14.08
N GLU A 262 9.13 -4.13 -15.17
CA GLU A 262 10.55 -3.79 -15.17
C GLU A 262 10.79 -2.46 -14.43
N LEU A 263 11.75 -2.47 -13.51
CA LEU A 263 12.23 -1.30 -12.80
C LEU A 263 13.54 -0.82 -13.41
N HIS A 264 13.53 0.37 -13.98
CA HIS A 264 14.73 1.05 -14.43
C HIS A 264 15.15 2.09 -13.40
N SER A 265 16.31 1.87 -12.77
CA SER A 265 16.93 2.82 -11.87
C SER A 265 17.77 3.81 -12.68
N GLY A 266 17.41 5.09 -12.63
CA GLY A 266 18.10 6.18 -13.28
C GLY A 266 17.94 7.47 -12.49
N VAL A 267 18.28 8.61 -13.06
CA VAL A 267 18.03 9.93 -12.44
C VAL A 267 16.54 10.09 -12.12
N VAL A 268 15.69 9.63 -13.05
CA VAL A 268 14.25 9.50 -12.82
C VAL A 268 13.92 8.01 -12.96
N HIS A 269 13.34 7.44 -11.92
CA HIS A 269 12.98 6.03 -11.89
C HIS A 269 11.78 5.77 -12.82
N ARG A 270 11.81 4.63 -13.51
CA ARG A 270 10.72 4.20 -14.38
C ARG A 270 10.26 2.80 -14.01
N ILE A 271 8.95 2.62 -13.86
CA ILE A 271 8.32 1.31 -13.66
C ILE A 271 7.43 1.05 -14.87
N GLY A 272 7.75 0.02 -15.63
CA GLY A 272 7.12 -0.26 -16.91
C GLY A 272 7.23 0.95 -17.87
N ARG A 273 6.12 1.60 -18.17
CA ARG A 273 6.05 2.76 -19.05
C ARG A 273 5.99 4.11 -18.34
N ARG A 274 5.85 4.13 -17.01
CA ARG A 274 5.65 5.36 -16.22
C ARG A 274 6.92 5.78 -15.51
N PHE A 275 7.25 7.05 -15.63
CA PHE A 275 8.27 7.70 -14.81
C PHE A 275 7.67 8.02 -13.44
N ILE A 276 8.44 7.79 -12.39
CA ILE A 276 8.03 8.03 -11.01
C ILE A 276 9.03 8.98 -10.36
N GLN A 277 8.51 10.05 -9.80
CA GLN A 277 9.25 10.98 -8.99
C GLN A 277 8.57 11.12 -7.64
N VAL A 278 9.37 11.06 -6.57
CA VAL A 278 8.88 11.25 -5.20
C VAL A 278 9.41 12.58 -4.70
N VAL A 279 8.50 13.41 -4.22
CA VAL A 279 8.81 14.67 -3.54
C VAL A 279 8.38 14.52 -2.10
N ALA A 280 9.31 14.70 -1.17
CA ALA A 280 9.04 14.64 0.26
C ALA A 280 9.18 16.03 0.88
N ILE A 281 8.36 16.29 1.90
CA ILE A 281 8.53 17.45 2.76
C ILE A 281 9.54 17.06 3.85
N GLU A 282 10.67 17.77 3.91
CA GLU A 282 11.64 17.62 4.98
C GLU A 282 11.31 18.60 6.12
N GLY A 283 11.05 18.03 7.30
CA GLY A 283 10.66 18.80 8.47
C GLY A 283 9.20 19.24 8.48
N PHE A 284 8.84 20.02 9.47
CA PHE A 284 7.53 20.63 9.63
C PHE A 284 7.68 22.14 9.74
N PRO A 285 6.75 22.94 9.21
CA PRO A 285 6.73 24.36 9.46
C PRO A 285 6.44 24.62 10.95
N LEU A 286 6.95 25.74 11.47
CA LEU A 286 6.69 26.17 12.86
C LEU A 286 5.19 26.34 13.13
N GLU A 287 4.47 26.82 12.14
CA GLU A 287 3.02 26.96 12.18
C GLU A 287 2.38 26.24 11.01
N SER A 288 1.26 25.60 11.25
CA SER A 288 0.45 24.97 10.20
C SER A 288 -1.00 25.48 10.31
N SER A 289 -1.60 25.74 9.16
CA SER A 289 -3.00 26.15 9.08
C SER A 289 -3.79 25.21 8.16
N PRO A 290 -5.08 25.02 8.39
CA PRO A 290 -5.94 24.31 7.48
C PRO A 290 -5.84 24.90 6.06
N GLY A 291 -5.69 24.04 5.04
CA GLY A 291 -5.62 24.44 3.65
C GLY A 291 -4.25 24.93 3.16
N MET A 292 -3.19 24.90 3.96
CA MET A 292 -1.84 25.31 3.50
C MET A 292 -1.32 24.53 2.28
N LEU A 293 -1.83 23.33 2.02
CA LEU A 293 -1.52 22.50 0.86
C LEU A 293 -2.56 22.62 -0.26
N SER A 294 -3.52 23.54 -0.18
CA SER A 294 -4.57 23.70 -1.20
C SER A 294 -4.02 23.99 -2.60
N ALA A 295 -2.88 24.65 -2.71
CA ALA A 295 -2.20 24.89 -3.97
C ALA A 295 -1.88 23.59 -4.76
N LEU A 296 -1.74 22.45 -4.09
CA LEU A 296 -1.58 21.15 -4.76
C LEU A 296 -2.83 20.78 -5.57
N ALA A 297 -4.01 21.18 -5.10
CA ALA A 297 -5.27 20.91 -5.81
C ALA A 297 -5.41 21.69 -7.12
N GLU A 298 -4.66 22.78 -7.30
CA GLU A 298 -4.68 23.62 -8.50
C GLU A 298 -3.62 23.19 -9.53
N MET A 299 -2.67 22.34 -9.14
CA MET A 299 -1.61 21.91 -10.06
C MET A 299 -2.16 21.04 -11.20
N PRO A 300 -1.80 21.32 -12.47
CA PRO A 300 -2.26 20.55 -13.63
C PRO A 300 -1.45 19.25 -13.81
N VAL A 301 -1.31 18.46 -12.74
CA VAL A 301 -0.54 17.21 -12.74
C VAL A 301 -1.29 16.10 -12.02
N GLU A 302 -1.04 14.86 -12.48
CA GLU A 302 -1.46 13.65 -11.77
C GLU A 302 -0.50 13.38 -10.63
N TYR A 303 -1.01 13.20 -9.41
CA TYR A 303 -0.19 12.84 -8.26
C TYR A 303 -0.96 12.01 -7.24
N ARG A 304 -0.23 11.34 -6.38
CA ARG A 304 -0.72 10.73 -5.14
C ARG A 304 0.01 11.38 -3.96
N TRP A 305 -0.75 12.08 -3.14
CA TRP A 305 -0.28 12.55 -1.84
C TRP A 305 -0.46 11.44 -0.83
N SER A 306 0.57 11.10 -0.07
CA SER A 306 0.52 10.05 0.95
C SER A 306 1.02 10.57 2.28
N SER A 307 0.18 10.51 3.30
CA SER A 307 0.53 10.81 4.69
C SER A 307 0.62 9.51 5.48
N ARG A 308 1.66 9.35 6.27
CA ARG A 308 1.87 8.17 7.11
C ARG A 308 1.85 8.54 8.57
N PHE A 309 0.99 7.86 9.33
CA PHE A 309 0.85 8.01 10.78
C PHE A 309 1.28 6.72 11.46
N ILE A 310 2.25 6.80 12.36
CA ILE A 310 2.75 5.68 13.16
C ILE A 310 2.26 5.90 14.58
N PHE A 311 1.48 4.95 15.08
CA PHE A 311 0.95 4.99 16.45
C PHE A 311 1.99 4.42 17.41
N MET A 312 2.10 5.06 18.56
CA MET A 312 3.01 4.65 19.62
C MET A 312 2.26 4.69 20.95
N ASP A 313 2.54 3.71 21.79
CA ASP A 313 2.10 3.79 23.18
C ASP A 313 2.81 4.96 23.89
N GLN A 314 2.18 5.48 24.93
CA GLN A 314 2.68 6.63 25.68
C GLN A 314 4.15 6.48 26.09
N HIS A 315 4.51 5.32 26.64
CA HIS A 315 5.89 5.05 27.08
C HIS A 315 6.90 5.11 25.91
N GLU A 316 6.53 4.56 24.77
CA GLU A 316 7.36 4.56 23.55
C GLU A 316 7.46 5.98 22.98
N SER A 317 6.37 6.74 22.96
CA SER A 317 6.33 8.13 22.51
C SER A 317 7.26 9.00 23.32
N ILE A 318 7.19 8.95 24.67
CA ILE A 318 8.06 9.71 25.56
C ILE A 318 9.54 9.35 25.33
N LYS A 319 9.84 8.06 25.18
CA LYS A 319 11.20 7.60 24.91
C LYS A 319 11.74 8.13 23.57
N HIS A 320 10.90 8.16 22.53
CA HIS A 320 11.27 8.72 21.24
C HIS A 320 11.51 10.22 21.31
N LEU A 321 10.60 10.96 21.95
CA LEU A 321 10.75 12.42 22.15
C LEU A 321 12.04 12.75 22.94
N ASP A 322 12.32 12.02 24.02
CA ASP A 322 13.55 12.21 24.79
C ASP A 322 14.82 11.93 23.98
N LYS A 323 14.76 10.93 23.05
CA LYS A 323 15.85 10.67 22.12
C LYS A 323 16.06 11.82 21.12
N PHE A 324 14.97 12.41 20.59
CA PHE A 324 15.03 13.58 19.74
C PHE A 324 15.59 14.80 20.49
N ARG A 325 15.08 15.06 21.70
CA ARG A 325 15.58 16.13 22.58
C ARG A 325 17.08 16.02 22.82
N LYS A 326 17.58 14.80 23.12
CA LYS A 326 19.02 14.56 23.30
C LYS A 326 19.82 14.82 22.02
N LYS A 327 19.32 14.40 20.86
CA LYS A 327 19.97 14.67 19.56
C LYS A 327 20.04 16.17 19.25
N TRP A 328 18.97 16.92 19.51
CA TRP A 328 18.94 18.36 19.30
C TRP A 328 19.91 19.06 20.23
N ARG A 329 19.93 18.71 21.51
CA ARG A 329 20.89 19.27 22.48
C ARG A 329 22.36 18.99 22.10
N GLN A 330 22.64 17.81 21.56
CA GLN A 330 23.99 17.48 21.09
C GLN A 330 24.37 18.28 19.84
N LYS A 331 23.43 18.48 18.92
CA LYS A 331 23.63 19.28 17.70
C LYS A 331 23.88 20.74 18.02
N ILE A 332 23.18 21.31 18.99
CA ILE A 332 23.39 22.65 19.50
C ILE A 332 24.83 22.79 20.09
N ARG A 333 25.26 21.82 20.91
CA ARG A 333 26.62 21.84 21.50
C ARG A 333 27.72 21.71 20.45
N GLY A 334 27.58 20.82 19.48
CA GLY A 334 28.58 20.64 18.41
C GLY A 334 28.65 21.81 17.43
N PHE A 335 27.57 22.57 17.28
CA PHE A 335 27.51 23.77 16.44
C PHE A 335 28.10 24.99 17.16
N PHE A 336 27.92 25.09 18.46
CA PHE A 336 28.52 26.18 19.28
C PHE A 336 30.05 26.13 19.33
N ASP A 337 30.65 24.94 19.19
CA ASP A 337 32.11 24.80 19.13
C ASP A 337 32.68 25.17 17.75
N GLN A 338 31.88 25.26 16.70
CA GLN A 338 32.33 25.54 15.34
C GLN A 338 31.96 26.91 14.78
N VAL A 339 30.98 27.61 15.34
CA VAL A 339 30.52 28.88 14.80
C VAL A 339 30.35 29.94 15.94
N PHE A 340 31.38 30.67 16.20
CA PHE A 340 31.25 31.97 16.85
C PHE A 340 30.38 32.88 15.98
N ASN A 341 29.26 33.35 16.53
CA ASN A 341 28.43 34.43 16.00
C ASN A 341 27.51 34.10 14.82
N THR A 342 26.32 33.59 15.05
CA THR A 342 25.10 34.11 14.37
C THR A 342 23.81 33.46 14.91
N ASN A 343 22.79 34.23 15.00
CA ASN A 343 21.37 34.19 15.34
C ASN A 343 20.58 32.85 15.12
N THR A 344 21.20 31.68 15.17
CA THR A 344 20.57 30.35 14.97
C THR A 344 20.01 29.77 16.29
N GLY A 345 20.23 30.43 17.42
CA GLY A 345 19.74 29.93 18.72
C GLY A 345 18.22 29.97 18.91
N ALA A 346 17.52 30.84 18.18
CA ALA A 346 16.07 30.96 18.33
C ALA A 346 15.30 29.73 17.74
N ILE A 347 15.72 29.25 16.55
CA ILE A 347 15.07 28.09 15.88
C ILE A 347 15.25 26.80 16.67
N ASP A 348 16.41 26.62 17.28
CA ASP A 348 16.71 25.43 18.08
C ASP A 348 16.02 25.45 19.45
N GLN A 349 15.75 26.63 20.01
CA GLN A 349 14.97 26.81 21.24
C GLN A 349 13.49 26.53 20.99
N ASP A 350 12.93 26.95 19.85
CA ASP A 350 11.55 26.70 19.48
C ASP A 350 11.31 25.19 19.24
N ALA A 351 12.25 24.49 18.59
CA ALA A 351 12.17 23.03 18.43
C ALA A 351 12.26 22.27 19.77
N LEU A 352 13.03 22.78 20.74
CA LEU A 352 13.10 22.23 22.09
C LEU A 352 11.79 22.45 22.86
N SER A 353 11.21 23.66 22.77
CA SER A 353 9.92 23.96 23.40
C SER A 353 8.79 23.10 22.83
N MET A 354 8.74 22.89 21.50
CA MET A 354 7.76 22.02 20.87
C MET A 354 7.85 20.55 21.36
N VAL A 355 9.05 20.04 21.61
CA VAL A 355 9.24 18.69 22.15
C VAL A 355 8.78 18.63 23.61
N GLU A 356 9.07 19.67 24.42
CA GLU A 356 8.65 19.77 25.82
C GLU A 356 7.12 19.91 25.94
N ASP A 357 6.50 20.68 25.05
CA ASP A 357 5.04 20.80 24.95
C ASP A 357 4.38 19.48 24.56
N ALA A 358 4.96 18.76 23.60
CA ALA A 358 4.47 17.43 23.20
C ALA A 358 4.63 16.39 24.34
N GLU A 359 5.74 16.40 25.09
CA GLU A 359 5.92 15.52 26.27
C GLU A 359 4.86 15.85 27.32
N THR A 360 4.55 17.13 27.54
CA THR A 360 3.55 17.60 28.50
C THR A 360 2.15 17.19 28.07
N ALA A 361 1.79 17.35 26.79
CA ALA A 361 0.50 16.96 26.27
C ALA A 361 0.27 15.45 26.39
N ILE A 362 1.26 14.61 26.07
CA ILE A 362 1.20 13.17 26.25
C ILE A 362 1.05 12.77 27.71
N ALA A 363 1.68 13.49 28.62
CA ALA A 363 1.58 13.23 30.07
C ALA A 363 0.21 13.64 30.65
N VAL A 364 -0.44 14.63 30.08
CA VAL A 364 -1.79 15.10 30.50
C VAL A 364 -2.89 14.16 29.99
N ASP A 365 -2.81 13.70 28.74
CA ASP A 365 -3.79 12.75 28.16
C ASP A 365 -3.79 11.37 28.87
N ALA A 366 -2.78 11.09 29.66
CA ALA A 366 -2.67 9.84 30.44
C ALA A 366 -3.37 9.88 31.80
N ARG A 367 -4.00 10.99 32.20
CA ARG A 367 -4.79 11.13 33.43
C ARG A 367 -6.28 11.08 33.15
#